data_577813f957545718f21bb2038b777fe3
#
_entry.id   577813f957545718f21bb2038b777fe3
#
_cell.length_a   1.000
_cell.length_b   1.000
_cell.length_c   1.000
_cell.angle_alpha   90.00
_cell.angle_beta   90.00
_cell.angle_gamma   90.00
#
_symmetry.space_group_name_H-M   'P 1'
#
loop_
_entity.id
_entity.type
_entity.pdbx_description
1 polymer ?
#
loop_
_entity_poly.entity_id
_entity_poly.type
_entity_poly.pdbx_seq_one_letter_code
_entity_poly.pdbx_strand_id
1 'polypeptide(L)'
;MERAILTGAWIVRDREVVGDDVCAEIKRLLAEDLVELGRDESGWYTLFRDRRDGQFWERSYPQSELHGGGPPQLAPISTSD
;
A
#
# COMPACT_ATOMS: atom_id res chain seq x y z
N MET A 1 11.15 -8.32 14.42
CA MET A 1 11.64 -7.25 13.52
C MET A 1 10.46 -6.47 13.00
N GLU A 2 10.53 -5.17 13.15
CA GLU A 2 9.43 -4.31 12.68
C GLU A 2 9.45 -4.16 11.17
N ARG A 3 8.25 -4.13 10.60
CA ARG A 3 8.09 -3.86 9.18
C ARG A 3 8.02 -2.36 8.97
N ALA A 4 8.71 -1.87 7.95
CA ALA A 4 8.67 -0.46 7.62
C ALA A 4 7.41 -0.12 6.86
N ILE A 5 6.94 1.11 7.04
CA ILE A 5 5.83 1.63 6.23
C ILE A 5 6.36 1.87 4.82
N LEU A 6 5.63 1.37 3.83
CA LEU A 6 5.97 1.58 2.42
C LEU A 6 5.11 2.69 1.88
N THR A 7 5.69 3.83 1.62
CA THR A 7 4.98 5.00 1.08
C THR A 7 5.44 5.23 -0.35
N GLY A 8 4.50 5.05 -1.29
CA GLY A 8 4.79 5.30 -2.69
C GLY A 8 4.86 6.79 -2.99
N ALA A 9 5.39 7.13 -4.16
CA ALA A 9 5.45 8.50 -4.64
C ALA A 9 5.31 8.51 -6.15
N TRP A 10 4.83 9.62 -6.68
CA TRP A 10 4.81 9.84 -8.12
C TRP A 10 6.14 10.47 -8.53
N ILE A 11 6.71 9.95 -9.61
CA ILE A 11 7.93 10.51 -10.17
C ILE A 11 7.70 10.79 -11.66
N VAL A 12 8.54 11.63 -12.24
CA VAL A 12 8.48 11.92 -13.66
C VAL A 12 9.60 11.16 -14.36
N ARG A 13 9.23 10.34 -15.32
CA ARG A 13 10.18 9.55 -16.11
C ARG A 13 9.75 9.62 -17.56
N ASP A 14 10.64 10.07 -18.44
CA ASP A 14 10.36 10.20 -19.87
C ASP A 14 9.08 11.02 -20.12
N ARG A 15 8.93 12.12 -19.37
CA ARG A 15 7.79 13.05 -19.47
C ARG A 15 6.46 12.47 -18.99
N GLU A 16 6.50 11.31 -18.36
CA GLU A 16 5.29 10.69 -17.82
C GLU A 16 5.37 10.64 -16.30
N VAL A 17 4.23 10.80 -15.66
CA VAL A 17 4.12 10.61 -14.21
C VAL A 17 3.88 9.13 -13.95
N VAL A 18 4.81 8.51 -13.22
CA VAL A 18 4.73 7.08 -12.92
C VAL A 18 4.97 6.87 -11.43
N GLY A 19 4.59 5.69 -10.93
CA GLY A 19 4.90 5.31 -9.56
C GLY A 19 6.39 5.01 -9.41
N ASP A 20 6.93 5.27 -8.22
CA ASP A 20 8.33 4.99 -7.94
C ASP A 20 8.54 3.49 -7.64
N ASP A 21 9.76 3.13 -7.23
CA ASP A 21 10.09 1.73 -6.93
C ASP A 21 9.28 1.19 -5.76
N VAL A 22 8.90 2.04 -4.81
CA VAL A 22 8.07 1.62 -3.69
C VAL A 22 6.67 1.27 -4.17
N CYS A 23 6.12 2.04 -5.11
CA CYS A 23 4.83 1.71 -5.72
C CYS A 23 4.88 0.35 -6.40
N ALA A 24 5.97 0.05 -7.10
CA ALA A 24 6.14 -1.25 -7.76
C ALA A 24 6.21 -2.37 -6.72
N GLU A 25 6.90 -2.16 -5.61
CA GLU A 25 6.99 -3.16 -4.54
C GLU A 25 5.62 -3.40 -3.90
N ILE A 26 4.85 -2.33 -3.67
CA ILE A 26 3.51 -2.48 -3.13
C ILE A 26 2.64 -3.32 -4.06
N LYS A 27 2.68 -3.04 -5.36
CA LYS A 27 1.93 -3.84 -6.34
C LYS A 27 2.33 -5.31 -6.30
N ARG A 28 3.61 -5.58 -6.21
CA ARG A 28 4.11 -6.95 -6.16
C ARG A 28 3.58 -7.67 -4.93
N LEU A 29 3.66 -7.02 -3.77
CA LEU A 29 3.18 -7.61 -2.53
C LEU A 29 1.68 -7.89 -2.60
N LEU A 30 0.90 -6.94 -3.13
CA LEU A 30 -0.54 -7.12 -3.24
C LEU A 30 -0.91 -8.26 -4.18
N ALA A 31 -0.11 -8.48 -5.22
CA ALA A 31 -0.39 -9.53 -6.20
C ALA A 31 0.08 -10.91 -5.74
N GLU A 32 1.18 -10.99 -5.00
CA GLU A 32 1.84 -12.26 -4.73
C GLU A 32 1.76 -12.71 -3.27
N ASP A 33 1.89 -11.80 -2.33
CA ASP A 33 2.06 -12.16 -0.92
C ASP A 33 0.89 -11.80 -0.03
N LEU A 34 0.10 -10.82 -0.39
CA LEU A 34 -0.98 -10.31 0.46
C LEU A 34 -2.34 -10.79 0.00
N VAL A 35 -3.19 -11.12 0.97
CA VAL A 35 -4.57 -11.51 0.71
C VAL A 35 -5.48 -10.39 1.24
N GLU A 36 -6.36 -9.89 0.39
CA GLU A 36 -7.32 -8.87 0.81
C GLU A 36 -8.35 -9.48 1.75
N LEU A 37 -8.51 -8.88 2.92
CA LEU A 37 -9.48 -9.33 3.92
C LEU A 37 -10.75 -8.48 3.91
N GLY A 38 -10.64 -7.20 3.55
CA GLY A 38 -11.78 -6.32 3.52
C GLY A 38 -11.34 -4.90 3.28
N ARG A 39 -12.32 -4.02 3.09
CA ARG A 39 -12.07 -2.61 2.90
C ARG A 39 -13.15 -1.81 3.63
N ASP A 40 -12.85 -0.55 3.94
CA ASP A 40 -13.81 0.30 4.61
C ASP A 40 -14.88 0.81 3.63
N GLU A 41 -15.86 1.53 4.17
CA GLU A 41 -16.97 2.04 3.36
C GLU A 41 -16.51 3.01 2.26
N SER A 42 -15.47 3.77 2.54
CA SER A 42 -14.97 4.75 1.57
C SER A 42 -14.19 4.10 0.43
N GLY A 43 -13.65 2.91 0.66
CA GLY A 43 -12.77 2.25 -0.29
C GLY A 43 -11.34 2.77 -0.26
N TRP A 44 -11.04 3.76 0.59
CA TRP A 44 -9.69 4.31 0.69
C TRP A 44 -8.75 3.46 1.54
N TYR A 45 -9.32 2.61 2.39
CA TYR A 45 -8.54 1.76 3.28
C TYR A 45 -8.89 0.30 3.00
N THR A 46 -7.87 -0.52 2.78
CA THR A 46 -8.06 -1.95 2.54
C THR A 46 -7.13 -2.72 3.46
N LEU A 47 -7.69 -3.74 4.13
CA LEU A 47 -6.93 -4.59 5.03
C LEU A 47 -6.44 -5.83 4.31
N PHE A 48 -5.18 -6.16 4.50
CA PHE A 48 -4.54 -7.34 3.92
C PHE A 48 -3.84 -8.15 4.98
N ARG A 49 -3.62 -9.42 4.67
CA ARG A 49 -2.81 -10.30 5.49
C ARG A 49 -1.72 -10.91 4.64
N ASP A 50 -0.48 -10.85 5.15
CA ASP A 50 0.66 -11.48 4.47
C ASP A 50 0.59 -12.98 4.68
N ARG A 51 0.60 -13.75 3.60
CA ARG A 51 0.49 -15.20 3.65
C ARG A 51 1.74 -15.86 4.22
N ARG A 52 2.87 -15.16 4.21
CA ARG A 52 4.16 -15.70 4.64
C ARG A 52 4.31 -15.70 6.16
N ASP A 53 3.88 -14.63 6.81
CA ASP A 53 4.11 -14.47 8.25
C ASP A 53 2.87 -14.08 9.04
N GLY A 54 1.73 -13.90 8.38
CA GLY A 54 0.50 -13.53 9.06
C GLY A 54 0.41 -12.07 9.45
N GLN A 55 1.37 -11.23 9.04
CA GLN A 55 1.36 -9.81 9.35
C GLN A 55 0.17 -9.14 8.66
N PHE A 56 -0.54 -8.29 9.40
CA PHE A 56 -1.62 -7.50 8.82
C PHE A 56 -1.07 -6.18 8.28
N TRP A 57 -1.64 -5.75 7.16
CA TRP A 57 -1.23 -4.54 6.48
C TRP A 57 -2.45 -3.75 6.07
N GLU A 58 -2.33 -2.43 6.09
CA GLU A 58 -3.39 -1.55 5.60
C GLU A 58 -2.86 -0.74 4.43
N ARG A 59 -3.59 -0.79 3.31
CA ARG A 59 -3.29 0.07 2.17
C ARG A 59 -4.16 1.31 2.28
N SER A 60 -3.55 2.47 2.10
CA SER A 60 -4.24 3.74 2.14
C SER A 60 -3.66 4.67 1.08
N TYR A 61 -4.25 5.84 0.96
CA TYR A 61 -3.83 6.86 0.00
C TYR A 61 -3.69 8.19 0.74
N PRO A 62 -2.59 8.37 1.51
CA PRO A 62 -2.44 9.55 2.35
C PRO A 62 -2.38 10.87 1.58
N GLN A 63 -2.12 10.81 0.27
CA GLN A 63 -2.10 11.98 -0.59
C GLN A 63 -3.29 11.97 -1.55
N SER A 64 -4.45 11.60 -1.03
CA SER A 64 -5.64 11.42 -1.87
C SER A 64 -6.12 12.71 -2.54
N GLU A 65 -5.67 13.87 -2.08
CA GLU A 65 -5.99 15.15 -2.70
C GLU A 65 -5.22 15.38 -4.01
N LEU A 66 -4.21 14.57 -4.27
CA LEU A 66 -3.46 14.68 -5.51
C LEU A 66 -4.27 14.11 -6.67
N HIS A 67 -3.94 14.61 -7.86
CA HIS A 67 -4.58 14.14 -9.09
C HIS A 67 -4.45 12.62 -9.21
N GLY A 68 -5.56 11.94 -9.45
CA GLY A 68 -5.56 10.50 -9.57
C GLY A 68 -5.59 9.75 -8.24
N GLY A 69 -5.81 10.46 -7.13
CA GLY A 69 -5.90 9.84 -5.82
C GLY A 69 -4.58 9.68 -5.10
N GLY A 70 -3.48 10.09 -5.74
CA GLY A 70 -2.15 10.00 -5.14
C GLY A 70 -1.58 8.59 -5.12
N PRO A 71 -0.31 8.44 -4.74
CA PRO A 71 0.32 7.13 -4.65
C PRO A 71 -0.13 6.37 -3.41
N PRO A 72 -0.10 5.02 -3.45
CA PRO A 72 -0.52 4.22 -2.32
C PRO A 72 0.51 4.19 -1.20
N GLN A 73 0.02 3.87 -0.01
CA GLN A 73 0.86 3.59 1.15
C GLN A 73 0.42 2.24 1.73
N LEU A 74 1.40 1.43 2.11
CA LEU A 74 1.15 0.14 2.74
C LEU A 74 1.83 0.14 4.11
N ALA A 75 1.04 0.04 5.16
CA ALA A 75 1.54 0.13 6.53
C ALA A 75 1.23 -1.14 7.32
N PRO A 76 2.19 -1.66 8.07
CA PRO A 76 1.91 -2.80 8.94
C PRO A 76 1.01 -2.39 10.10
N ILE A 77 0.11 -3.28 10.49
CA ILE A 77 -0.83 -3.04 11.58
C ILE A 77 -0.52 -4.03 12.68
N SER A 78 -0.37 -3.51 13.90
CA SER A 78 -0.23 -4.36 15.06
C SER A 78 -1.60 -4.86 15.48
N THR A 79 -1.72 -6.17 15.67
CA THR A 79 -2.96 -6.78 16.15
C THR A 79 -2.88 -7.22 17.58
N SER A 80 -1.75 -7.00 18.21
CA SER A 80 -1.63 -7.34 19.63
C SER A 80 -2.39 -6.32 20.46
N ASP A 81 -3.03 -6.78 21.45
CA ASP A 81 -3.79 -5.92 22.37
C ASP A 81 -3.18 -5.91 23.72
#